data_0ee20953842dcc67ade048a44a5d089a
#
_entry.id   0ee20953842dcc67ade048a44a5d089a
#
_cell.length_a   1.000
_cell.length_b   1.000
_cell.length_c   1.000
_cell.angle_alpha   90.00
_cell.angle_beta   90.00
_cell.angle_gamma   90.00
#
_symmetry.space_group_name_H-M   'P 1'
#
loop_
_entity.id
_entity.type
_entity.pdbx_description
1 polymer ?
#
loop_
_entity_poly.entity_id
_entity_poly.type
_entity_poly.pdbx_seq_one_letter_code
_entity_poly.pdbx_strand_id
1 'polypeptide(L)'
;MGFGNFLKQFDDNQYKQYVIQRYADTAKVGPAKSHKNIQDVLDFSEPVFNKKPDPKLIDQIMDRLDTLPDDHEVIQYVTDRKIPRDAFSRLYFIPNVKDIIQLNSKYKESIITTEPRLAIPFFDGSGKLLVVSLRGIRGESLRYINVKVDEDAPSIFGLDKVDPTKEILVVEGPLDSLFLDNSIACAGTSFGKIDQLPIQKEKITIIFDNQPKNREVGKLMNKYIDMSYKMVIWPDSVPGKDINEMIENGLTPDEIHAIINDNTFQGLAAKARYAMWRKI
;
A
#
# COMPACT_ATOMS: atom_id res chain seq x y z
N MET A 1 -11.05 -20.04 3.85
CA MET A 1 -9.61 -20.00 4.16
C MET A 1 -9.00 -21.32 3.68
N GLY A 2 -7.98 -21.32 2.83
CA GLY A 2 -7.37 -22.56 2.34
C GLY A 2 -6.55 -23.24 3.46
N PHE A 3 -6.45 -24.58 3.41
CA PHE A 3 -5.78 -25.38 4.44
C PHE A 3 -4.33 -24.94 4.73
N GLY A 4 -3.57 -24.54 3.70
CA GLY A 4 -2.21 -24.01 3.88
C GLY A 4 -2.17 -22.70 4.67
N ASN A 5 -3.12 -21.79 4.45
CA ASN A 5 -3.20 -20.53 5.20
C ASN A 5 -3.64 -20.76 6.65
N PHE A 6 -4.47 -21.77 6.89
CA PHE A 6 -4.84 -22.20 8.24
C PHE A 6 -3.60 -22.71 9.00
N LEU A 7 -2.84 -23.65 8.43
CA LEU A 7 -1.62 -24.17 9.06
C LEU A 7 -0.58 -23.09 9.36
N LYS A 8 -0.36 -22.16 8.43
CA LYS A 8 0.59 -21.04 8.61
C LYS A 8 0.23 -20.16 9.81
N GLN A 9 -1.06 -20.06 10.15
CA GLN A 9 -1.53 -19.22 11.24
C GLN A 9 -1.42 -19.90 12.62
N PHE A 10 -1.46 -21.24 12.67
CA PHE A 10 -1.53 -22.02 13.92
C PHE A 10 -0.31 -22.87 14.23
N ASP A 11 0.45 -23.32 13.21
CA ASP A 11 1.64 -24.16 13.43
C ASP A 11 2.64 -24.01 12.27
N ASP A 12 3.70 -23.21 12.47
CA ASP A 12 4.73 -22.94 11.47
C ASP A 12 5.53 -24.19 11.06
N ASN A 13 5.69 -25.17 11.96
CA ASN A 13 6.39 -26.43 11.66
C ASN A 13 5.54 -27.35 10.77
N GLN A 14 4.27 -27.48 11.05
CA GLN A 14 3.35 -28.24 10.21
C GLN A 14 3.14 -27.57 8.85
N TYR A 15 3.12 -26.24 8.81
CA TYR A 15 3.09 -25.50 7.55
C TYR A 15 4.33 -25.78 6.68
N LYS A 16 5.52 -25.76 7.27
CA LYS A 16 6.77 -26.10 6.56
C LYS A 16 6.75 -27.53 6.02
N GLN A 17 6.30 -28.49 6.82
CA GLN A 17 6.14 -29.89 6.37
C GLN A 17 5.11 -30.02 5.24
N TYR A 18 3.99 -29.35 5.33
CA TYR A 18 2.96 -29.31 4.27
C TYR A 18 3.51 -28.74 2.96
N VAL A 19 4.28 -27.66 3.02
CA VAL A 19 4.92 -27.07 1.85
C VAL A 19 5.94 -28.02 1.22
N ILE A 20 6.81 -28.65 2.04
CA ILE A 20 7.83 -29.61 1.57
C ILE A 20 7.15 -30.82 0.92
N GLN A 21 6.08 -31.36 1.52
CA GLN A 21 5.36 -32.52 0.99
C GLN A 21 4.67 -32.19 -0.35
N ARG A 22 4.11 -31.00 -0.49
CA ARG A 22 3.49 -30.53 -1.73
C ARG A 22 4.50 -30.34 -2.87
N TYR A 23 5.74 -29.89 -2.56
CA TYR A 23 6.84 -29.84 -3.54
C TYR A 23 7.36 -31.24 -3.91
N ALA A 24 7.41 -32.16 -2.96
CA ALA A 24 7.81 -33.56 -3.19
C ALA A 24 6.79 -34.30 -4.08
N ASP A 25 5.50 -34.05 -3.92
CA ASP A 25 4.43 -34.64 -4.73
C ASP A 25 4.40 -34.08 -6.16
N THR A 26 4.75 -32.80 -6.35
CA THR A 26 4.93 -32.22 -7.70
C THR A 26 6.19 -32.74 -8.42
N ALA A 27 7.23 -33.13 -7.67
CA ALA A 27 8.45 -33.72 -8.24
C ALA A 27 8.30 -35.21 -8.65
N LYS A 28 7.22 -35.88 -8.22
CA LYS A 28 6.93 -37.30 -8.56
C LYS A 28 6.14 -37.51 -9.86
N VAL A 29 5.79 -36.45 -10.58
CA VAL A 29 5.25 -36.58 -11.93
C VAL A 29 6.39 -36.93 -12.86
N GLY A 30 6.51 -38.21 -13.19
CA GLY A 30 7.54 -38.78 -14.04
C GLY A 30 7.56 -38.20 -15.45
N PRO A 31 8.59 -38.52 -16.26
CA PRO A 31 8.89 -37.87 -17.52
C PRO A 31 7.74 -38.03 -18.52
N ALA A 32 7.23 -36.90 -19.00
CA ALA A 32 6.21 -36.85 -20.03
C ALA A 32 6.70 -37.54 -21.30
N LYS A 33 5.84 -38.41 -21.86
CA LYS A 33 6.06 -39.07 -23.15
C LYS A 33 6.14 -38.04 -24.26
N SER A 34 7.23 -38.19 -25.03
CA SER A 34 7.53 -37.81 -26.41
C SER A 34 6.64 -36.84 -27.22
N HIS A 35 7.32 -35.80 -27.67
CA HIS A 35 7.22 -35.18 -29.00
C HIS A 35 5.82 -34.90 -29.58
N LYS A 36 5.25 -33.79 -29.15
CA LYS A 36 4.48 -32.92 -30.06
C LYS A 36 5.36 -31.75 -30.45
N ASN A 37 5.31 -31.38 -31.73
CA ASN A 37 6.11 -30.32 -32.33
C ASN A 37 6.00 -29.04 -31.46
N ILE A 38 7.16 -28.44 -31.16
CA ILE A 38 7.26 -27.19 -30.39
C ILE A 38 6.48 -26.04 -31.04
N GLN A 39 6.18 -26.12 -32.33
CA GLN A 39 5.38 -25.15 -33.07
C GLN A 39 3.87 -25.19 -32.74
N ASP A 40 3.32 -26.34 -32.28
CA ASP A 40 1.91 -26.45 -31.89
C ASP A 40 1.62 -25.99 -30.45
N VAL A 41 2.66 -25.60 -29.68
CA VAL A 41 2.56 -25.10 -28.31
C VAL A 41 2.73 -23.56 -28.25
N LEU A 42 3.02 -22.95 -29.40
CA LEU A 42 3.25 -21.50 -29.51
C LEU A 42 2.05 -20.75 -30.10
N ASP A 43 0.85 -21.28 -29.95
CA ASP A 43 -0.37 -20.46 -30.09
C ASP A 43 -0.51 -19.62 -28.81
N PHE A 44 0.34 -18.59 -28.69
CA PHE A 44 0.14 -17.49 -27.79
C PHE A 44 -1.01 -16.63 -28.31
N SER A 45 -2.21 -17.13 -28.26
CA SER A 45 -3.36 -16.27 -28.07
C SER A 45 -3.07 -15.58 -26.74
N GLU A 46 -2.76 -14.26 -26.78
CA GLU A 46 -2.54 -13.46 -25.59
C GLU A 46 -3.63 -13.80 -24.58
N PRO A 47 -3.28 -14.23 -23.35
CA PRO A 47 -4.30 -14.49 -22.37
C PRO A 47 -5.12 -13.22 -22.24
N VAL A 48 -6.45 -13.37 -22.27
CA VAL A 48 -7.46 -12.30 -22.23
C VAL A 48 -7.28 -11.33 -21.04
N PHE A 49 -6.32 -11.62 -20.16
CA PHE A 49 -5.94 -10.89 -18.94
C PHE A 49 -5.03 -9.66 -19.17
N ASN A 50 -4.50 -9.42 -20.37
CA ASN A 50 -3.61 -8.28 -20.66
C ASN A 50 -4.27 -7.11 -21.40
N LYS A 51 -5.59 -6.95 -21.34
CA LYS A 51 -6.16 -5.65 -21.65
C LYS A 51 -5.75 -4.70 -20.53
N LYS A 52 -4.84 -3.74 -20.84
CA LYS A 52 -4.63 -2.56 -19.98
C LYS A 52 -6.01 -2.00 -19.64
N PRO A 53 -6.37 -1.81 -18.36
CA PRO A 53 -7.64 -1.21 -18.03
C PRO A 53 -7.74 0.11 -18.80
N ASP A 54 -8.83 0.30 -19.52
CA ASP A 54 -9.13 1.56 -20.16
C ASP A 54 -9.22 2.60 -19.03
N PRO A 55 -8.48 3.72 -19.07
CA PRO A 55 -8.64 4.80 -18.08
C PRO A 55 -10.10 5.23 -17.91
N LYS A 56 -10.91 5.14 -18.95
CA LYS A 56 -12.36 5.36 -18.91
C LYS A 56 -13.13 4.36 -18.05
N LEU A 57 -12.57 3.17 -17.75
CA LEU A 57 -13.25 2.18 -16.93
C LEU A 57 -13.33 2.61 -15.46
N ILE A 58 -12.34 3.32 -14.95
CA ILE A 58 -12.37 3.89 -13.59
C ILE A 58 -13.59 4.82 -13.47
N ASP A 59 -13.74 5.76 -14.41
CA ASP A 59 -14.83 6.74 -14.40
C ASP A 59 -16.23 6.13 -14.62
N GLN A 60 -16.31 4.87 -15.04
CA GLN A 60 -17.58 4.13 -15.18
C GLN A 60 -18.04 3.47 -13.89
N ILE A 61 -17.11 3.14 -13.00
CA ILE A 61 -17.39 2.37 -11.76
C ILE A 61 -17.13 3.17 -10.48
N MET A 62 -16.49 4.30 -10.58
CA MET A 62 -16.13 5.17 -9.45
C MET A 62 -16.33 6.64 -9.80
N ASP A 63 -16.79 7.40 -8.82
CA ASP A 63 -16.97 8.86 -8.93
C ASP A 63 -15.77 9.56 -8.28
N ARG A 64 -15.16 10.52 -8.97
CA ARG A 64 -14.05 11.30 -8.43
C ARG A 64 -14.58 12.27 -7.37
N LEU A 65 -13.91 12.36 -6.20
CA LEU A 65 -14.41 13.10 -5.06
C LEU A 65 -14.63 14.60 -5.34
N ASP A 66 -13.79 15.23 -6.16
CA ASP A 66 -13.92 16.65 -6.50
C ASP A 66 -15.14 16.97 -7.39
N THR A 67 -15.85 15.95 -7.89
CA THR A 67 -17.10 16.10 -8.65
C THR A 67 -18.35 15.85 -7.80
N LEU A 68 -18.20 15.39 -6.57
CA LEU A 68 -19.30 15.08 -5.67
C LEU A 68 -19.73 16.30 -4.84
N PRO A 69 -21.01 16.38 -4.45
CA PRO A 69 -21.50 17.47 -3.60
C PRO A 69 -20.95 17.37 -2.17
N ASP A 70 -20.87 18.49 -1.46
CA ASP A 70 -20.28 18.58 -0.12
C ASP A 70 -21.03 17.78 0.95
N ASP A 71 -22.31 17.51 0.76
CA ASP A 71 -23.13 16.68 1.66
C ASP A 71 -23.05 15.18 1.38
N HIS A 72 -22.28 14.76 0.39
CA HIS A 72 -22.07 13.34 0.10
C HIS A 72 -21.29 12.65 1.22
N GLU A 73 -21.70 11.43 1.61
CA GLU A 73 -21.13 10.72 2.77
C GLU A 73 -19.60 10.55 2.70
N VAL A 74 -19.03 10.27 1.53
CA VAL A 74 -17.58 10.14 1.37
C VAL A 74 -16.87 11.48 1.52
N ILE A 75 -17.50 12.59 1.08
CA ILE A 75 -16.96 13.94 1.26
C ILE A 75 -16.95 14.31 2.74
N GLN A 76 -18.01 14.02 3.49
CA GLN A 76 -18.04 14.19 4.92
C GLN A 76 -16.94 13.37 5.61
N TYR A 77 -16.80 12.08 5.22
CA TYR A 77 -15.76 11.20 5.75
C TYR A 77 -14.33 11.75 5.57
N VAL A 78 -13.98 12.25 4.36
CA VAL A 78 -12.63 12.80 4.13
C VAL A 78 -12.46 14.18 4.75
N THR A 79 -13.52 14.98 4.89
CA THR A 79 -13.53 16.29 5.55
C THR A 79 -13.32 16.14 7.05
N ASP A 80 -13.99 15.18 7.70
CA ASP A 80 -13.80 14.88 9.13
C ASP A 80 -12.36 14.46 9.42
N ARG A 81 -11.72 13.78 8.47
CA ARG A 81 -10.29 13.43 8.50
C ARG A 81 -9.35 14.57 8.12
N LYS A 82 -9.90 15.74 7.86
CA LYS A 82 -9.14 16.94 7.45
C LYS A 82 -8.27 16.73 6.19
N ILE A 83 -8.63 15.77 5.33
CA ILE A 83 -7.93 15.54 4.05
C ILE A 83 -7.97 16.85 3.23
N PRO A 84 -6.81 17.32 2.70
CA PRO A 84 -6.75 18.55 1.92
C PRO A 84 -7.67 18.50 0.68
N ARG A 85 -8.38 19.58 0.40
CA ARG A 85 -9.38 19.65 -0.67
C ARG A 85 -8.77 19.42 -2.07
N ASP A 86 -7.55 19.84 -2.29
CA ASP A 86 -6.78 19.65 -3.52
C ASP A 86 -6.45 18.17 -3.78
N ALA A 87 -6.38 17.35 -2.73
CA ALA A 87 -6.21 15.91 -2.85
C ALA A 87 -7.46 15.16 -3.34
N PHE A 88 -8.65 15.80 -3.35
CA PHE A 88 -9.91 15.15 -3.74
C PHE A 88 -9.90 14.67 -5.19
N SER A 89 -9.17 15.35 -6.07
CA SER A 89 -8.97 14.92 -7.46
C SER A 89 -8.22 13.60 -7.62
N ARG A 90 -7.61 13.09 -6.55
CA ARG A 90 -6.85 11.83 -6.50
C ARG A 90 -7.62 10.71 -5.82
N LEU A 91 -8.78 11.00 -5.27
CA LEU A 91 -9.62 10.09 -4.50
C LEU A 91 -10.95 9.85 -5.23
N TYR A 92 -11.50 8.67 -5.07
CA TYR A 92 -12.72 8.26 -5.72
C TYR A 92 -13.68 7.63 -4.72
N PHE A 93 -14.96 7.62 -5.06
CA PHE A 93 -16.01 6.90 -4.38
C PHE A 93 -16.46 5.72 -5.24
N ILE A 94 -16.52 4.53 -4.68
CA ILE A 94 -17.13 3.37 -5.32
C ILE A 94 -18.42 3.03 -4.58
N PRO A 95 -19.58 3.19 -5.22
CA PRO A 95 -20.89 2.93 -4.59
C PRO A 95 -21.10 1.46 -4.23
N ASN A 96 -20.56 0.57 -5.05
CA ASN A 96 -20.64 -0.87 -4.85
C ASN A 96 -19.25 -1.49 -5.06
N VAL A 97 -18.64 -1.94 -3.96
CA VAL A 97 -17.29 -2.51 -3.99
C VAL A 97 -17.13 -3.69 -4.96
N LYS A 98 -18.22 -4.42 -5.28
CA LYS A 98 -18.18 -5.51 -6.27
C LYS A 98 -17.82 -5.04 -7.68
N ASP A 99 -18.12 -3.79 -8.03
CA ASP A 99 -17.86 -3.29 -9.38
C ASP A 99 -16.36 -3.22 -9.68
N ILE A 100 -15.50 -3.20 -8.66
CA ILE A 100 -14.04 -3.25 -8.80
C ILE A 100 -13.57 -4.54 -9.50
N ILE A 101 -14.36 -5.60 -9.51
CA ILE A 101 -14.08 -6.87 -10.19
C ILE A 101 -13.90 -6.66 -11.70
N GLN A 102 -14.51 -5.61 -12.26
CA GLN A 102 -14.34 -5.22 -13.65
C GLN A 102 -12.89 -4.85 -13.99
N LEU A 103 -12.11 -4.38 -13.01
CA LEU A 103 -10.68 -4.10 -13.18
C LEU A 103 -9.82 -5.37 -13.12
N ASN A 104 -10.21 -6.36 -12.30
CA ASN A 104 -9.52 -7.64 -12.22
C ASN A 104 -10.49 -8.74 -11.71
N SER A 105 -10.92 -9.62 -12.61
CA SER A 105 -11.88 -10.69 -12.33
C SER A 105 -11.39 -11.75 -11.33
N LYS A 106 -10.08 -11.81 -11.05
CA LYS A 106 -9.50 -12.71 -10.04
C LYS A 106 -10.10 -12.52 -8.65
N TYR A 107 -10.58 -11.31 -8.35
CA TYR A 107 -11.16 -10.98 -7.04
C TYR A 107 -12.64 -11.36 -6.90
N LYS A 108 -13.27 -11.96 -7.93
CA LYS A 108 -14.70 -12.29 -7.97
C LYS A 108 -15.15 -13.15 -6.77
N GLU A 109 -14.33 -14.12 -6.37
CA GLU A 109 -14.66 -15.03 -5.26
C GLU A 109 -14.33 -14.43 -3.88
N SER A 110 -13.48 -13.41 -3.81
CA SER A 110 -13.03 -12.80 -2.55
C SER A 110 -13.81 -11.55 -2.16
N ILE A 111 -14.32 -10.80 -3.13
CA ILE A 111 -15.12 -9.59 -2.88
C ILE A 111 -16.60 -9.95 -2.99
N ILE A 112 -17.19 -10.28 -1.84
CA ILE A 112 -18.59 -10.74 -1.74
C ILE A 112 -19.54 -9.65 -1.24
N THR A 113 -19.01 -8.59 -0.65
CA THR A 113 -19.77 -7.46 -0.08
C THR A 113 -20.13 -6.42 -1.14
N THR A 114 -21.08 -5.53 -0.82
CA THR A 114 -21.61 -4.51 -1.73
C THR A 114 -21.57 -3.10 -1.13
N GLU A 115 -20.95 -2.94 0.04
CA GLU A 115 -20.85 -1.65 0.70
C GLU A 115 -20.04 -0.62 -0.13
N PRO A 116 -20.38 0.67 -0.03
CA PRO A 116 -19.58 1.73 -0.64
C PRO A 116 -18.24 1.90 0.06
N ARG A 117 -17.24 2.36 -0.68
CA ARG A 117 -15.89 2.61 -0.14
C ARG A 117 -15.26 3.86 -0.74
N LEU A 118 -14.35 4.44 0.01
CA LEU A 118 -13.36 5.37 -0.53
C LEU A 118 -12.35 4.56 -1.35
N ALA A 119 -12.21 4.88 -2.62
CA ALA A 119 -11.25 4.24 -3.52
C ALA A 119 -10.05 5.15 -3.75
N ILE A 120 -8.86 4.59 -3.60
CA ILE A 120 -7.58 5.28 -3.72
C ILE A 120 -6.79 4.55 -4.82
N PRO A 121 -6.82 5.03 -6.07
CA PRO A 121 -6.09 4.42 -7.16
C PRO A 121 -4.59 4.78 -7.10
N PHE A 122 -3.74 3.80 -7.36
CA PHE A 122 -2.29 3.94 -7.42
C PHE A 122 -1.86 3.86 -8.88
N PHE A 123 -1.23 4.91 -9.34
CA PHE A 123 -0.70 5.01 -10.70
C PHE A 123 0.82 4.97 -10.71
N ASP A 124 1.41 4.48 -11.79
CA ASP A 124 2.85 4.66 -12.06
C ASP A 124 3.13 6.05 -12.66
N GLY A 125 4.42 6.37 -12.85
CA GLY A 125 4.84 7.64 -13.44
C GLY A 125 4.36 7.89 -14.88
N SER A 126 3.81 6.89 -15.57
CA SER A 126 3.18 7.01 -16.89
C SER A 126 1.66 7.24 -16.82
N GLY A 127 1.07 7.22 -15.62
CA GLY A 127 -0.37 7.29 -15.40
C GLY A 127 -1.10 5.96 -15.59
N LYS A 128 -0.39 4.82 -15.68
CA LYS A 128 -1.00 3.49 -15.72
C LYS A 128 -1.51 3.12 -14.32
N LEU A 129 -2.76 2.66 -14.23
CA LEU A 129 -3.34 2.15 -13.00
C LEU A 129 -2.69 0.81 -12.61
N LEU A 130 -2.20 0.73 -11.38
CA LEU A 130 -1.50 -0.43 -10.82
C LEU A 130 -2.34 -1.17 -9.78
N VAL A 131 -2.91 -0.42 -8.84
CA VAL A 131 -3.66 -0.94 -7.68
C VAL A 131 -4.80 0.01 -7.38
N VAL A 132 -5.91 -0.51 -6.84
CA VAL A 132 -6.92 0.31 -6.16
C VAL A 132 -7.01 -0.16 -4.72
N SER A 133 -6.74 0.73 -3.78
CA SER A 133 -6.95 0.52 -2.35
C SER A 133 -8.34 1.03 -1.96
N LEU A 134 -9.17 0.16 -1.42
CA LEU A 134 -10.57 0.44 -1.08
C LEU A 134 -10.70 0.51 0.43
N ARG A 135 -10.94 1.72 0.95
CA ARG A 135 -11.08 1.96 2.39
C ARG A 135 -12.55 1.98 2.79
N GLY A 136 -12.88 1.26 3.85
CA GLY A 136 -14.19 1.32 4.51
C GLY A 136 -14.46 2.72 5.08
N ILE A 137 -15.69 3.23 4.91
CA ILE A 137 -16.12 4.56 5.35
C ILE A 137 -17.21 4.54 6.43
N ARG A 138 -17.80 3.37 6.67
CA ARG A 138 -18.93 3.17 7.61
C ARG A 138 -18.56 2.27 8.80
N GLY A 139 -17.26 2.06 9.08
CA GLY A 139 -16.78 1.19 10.15
C GLY A 139 -16.76 -0.30 9.81
N GLU A 140 -16.59 -0.63 8.55
CA GLU A 140 -16.50 -2.01 8.05
C GLU A 140 -15.35 -2.77 8.75
N SER A 141 -15.60 -4.04 9.08
CA SER A 141 -14.63 -4.90 9.76
C SER A 141 -13.33 -5.06 8.96
N LEU A 142 -13.45 -5.14 7.63
CA LEU A 142 -12.30 -5.12 6.72
C LEU A 142 -12.01 -3.68 6.29
N ARG A 143 -11.12 -3.03 7.04
CA ARG A 143 -10.78 -1.62 6.86
C ARG A 143 -10.23 -1.28 5.48
N TYR A 144 -9.41 -2.15 4.88
CA TYR A 144 -8.84 -1.99 3.55
C TYR A 144 -8.97 -3.26 2.72
N ILE A 145 -9.28 -3.09 1.43
CA ILE A 145 -9.20 -4.12 0.40
C ILE A 145 -8.29 -3.57 -0.70
N ASN A 146 -7.19 -4.27 -1.00
CA ASN A 146 -6.31 -3.87 -2.10
C ASN A 146 -6.56 -4.78 -3.31
N VAL A 147 -6.95 -4.17 -4.42
CA VAL A 147 -7.17 -4.85 -5.70
C VAL A 147 -6.03 -4.49 -6.63
N LYS A 148 -5.20 -5.46 -6.97
CA LYS A 148 -4.15 -5.29 -7.97
C LYS A 148 -4.75 -5.39 -9.37
N VAL A 149 -4.50 -4.38 -10.17
CA VAL A 149 -4.81 -4.35 -11.60
C VAL A 149 -3.64 -4.93 -12.38
N ASP A 150 -2.42 -4.64 -11.92
CA ASP A 150 -1.18 -5.27 -12.36
C ASP A 150 -0.61 -6.10 -11.20
N GLU A 151 -0.58 -7.43 -11.36
CA GLU A 151 -0.21 -8.37 -10.29
C GLU A 151 1.22 -8.18 -9.80
N ASP A 152 2.14 -7.80 -10.68
CA ASP A 152 3.56 -7.63 -10.37
C ASP A 152 3.89 -6.24 -9.83
N ALA A 153 2.95 -5.29 -9.97
CA ALA A 153 3.18 -3.92 -9.55
C ALA A 153 3.37 -3.78 -8.02
N PRO A 154 4.22 -2.86 -7.58
CA PRO A 154 4.29 -2.48 -6.19
C PRO A 154 3.01 -1.76 -5.76
N SER A 155 2.52 -2.05 -4.56
CA SER A 155 1.40 -1.30 -3.96
C SER A 155 1.92 0.00 -3.33
N ILE A 156 2.41 0.91 -4.17
CA ILE A 156 2.97 2.21 -3.77
C ILE A 156 2.12 3.31 -4.39
N PHE A 157 1.52 4.13 -3.53
CA PHE A 157 0.73 5.30 -3.90
C PHE A 157 1.63 6.52 -4.12
N GLY A 158 1.31 7.38 -5.09
CA GLY A 158 1.98 8.65 -5.31
C GLY A 158 3.12 8.63 -6.32
N LEU A 159 3.44 7.48 -6.93
CA LEU A 159 4.52 7.38 -7.94
C LEU A 159 4.28 8.27 -9.18
N ASP A 160 3.04 8.60 -9.47
CA ASP A 160 2.62 9.48 -10.56
C ASP A 160 2.86 10.98 -10.30
N LYS A 161 3.12 11.35 -9.05
CA LYS A 161 3.25 12.75 -8.61
C LYS A 161 4.60 13.09 -8.01
N VAL A 162 5.36 12.08 -7.61
CA VAL A 162 6.64 12.29 -6.93
C VAL A 162 7.70 12.82 -7.90
N ASP A 163 8.46 13.82 -7.44
CA ASP A 163 9.65 14.33 -8.12
C ASP A 163 10.89 13.58 -7.61
N PRO A 164 11.48 12.66 -8.40
CA PRO A 164 12.62 11.87 -7.96
C PRO A 164 13.93 12.67 -7.85
N THR A 165 13.92 13.94 -8.27
CA THR A 165 15.08 14.84 -8.12
C THR A 165 15.18 15.44 -6.73
N LYS A 166 14.08 15.47 -5.97
CA LYS A 166 13.95 16.00 -4.61
C LYS A 166 13.99 14.88 -3.56
N GLU A 167 14.03 15.28 -2.30
CA GLU A 167 13.80 14.35 -1.18
C GLU A 167 12.37 13.81 -1.21
N ILE A 168 12.23 12.50 -0.97
CA ILE A 168 10.96 11.79 -1.02
C ILE A 168 10.66 11.26 0.37
N LEU A 169 9.49 11.63 0.88
CA LEU A 169 8.96 11.15 2.14
C LEU A 169 8.17 9.86 1.89
N VAL A 170 8.50 8.79 2.62
CA VAL A 170 7.85 7.48 2.46
C VAL A 170 7.09 7.14 3.72
N VAL A 171 5.77 7.04 3.63
CA VAL A 171 4.86 6.73 4.74
C VAL A 171 4.17 5.37 4.56
N GLU A 172 3.43 4.91 5.58
CA GLU A 172 2.69 3.66 5.52
C GLU A 172 1.33 3.83 4.81
N GLY A 173 0.60 4.87 5.15
CA GLY A 173 -0.78 5.08 4.71
C GLY A 173 -0.92 6.03 3.52
N PRO A 174 -1.70 5.67 2.48
CA PRO A 174 -1.96 6.58 1.36
C PRO A 174 -2.59 7.91 1.80
N LEU A 175 -3.48 7.89 2.80
CA LEU A 175 -4.12 9.12 3.30
C LEU A 175 -3.12 10.01 4.05
N ASP A 176 -2.15 9.43 4.76
CA ASP A 176 -1.10 10.17 5.47
C ASP A 176 -0.21 10.94 4.48
N SER A 177 0.08 10.34 3.32
CA SER A 177 0.89 10.99 2.29
C SER A 177 0.23 12.23 1.69
N LEU A 178 -1.09 12.37 1.79
CA LEU A 178 -1.81 13.53 1.24
C LEU A 178 -1.55 14.84 2.02
N PHE A 179 -0.96 14.75 3.22
CA PHE A 179 -0.57 15.91 4.02
C PHE A 179 0.90 16.31 3.83
N LEU A 180 1.63 15.57 3.01
CA LEU A 180 3.06 15.74 2.85
C LEU A 180 3.44 16.09 1.41
N ASP A 181 4.37 17.01 1.27
CA ASP A 181 4.96 17.33 -0.02
C ASP A 181 5.86 16.18 -0.50
N ASN A 182 5.90 15.97 -1.81
CA ASN A 182 6.77 15.00 -2.48
C ASN A 182 6.83 13.64 -1.77
N SER A 183 5.69 13.06 -1.51
CA SER A 183 5.56 11.84 -0.71
C SER A 183 4.97 10.66 -1.48
N ILE A 184 5.33 9.46 -1.06
CA ILE A 184 4.73 8.19 -1.50
C ILE A 184 4.29 7.38 -0.29
N ALA A 185 3.32 6.49 -0.48
CA ALA A 185 2.88 5.59 0.58
C ALA A 185 3.01 4.12 0.18
N CYS A 186 3.57 3.31 1.08
CA CYS A 186 3.74 1.87 0.90
C CYS A 186 2.60 1.10 1.57
N ALA A 187 1.54 0.80 0.81
CA ALA A 187 0.40 0.07 1.36
C ALA A 187 0.76 -1.39 1.70
N GLY A 188 0.56 -1.78 2.95
CA GLY A 188 0.77 -3.14 3.44
C GLY A 188 2.24 -3.55 3.45
N THR A 189 2.58 -4.70 2.83
CA THR A 189 3.94 -5.27 2.81
C THR A 189 4.89 -4.59 1.82
N SER A 190 4.47 -3.51 1.15
CA SER A 190 5.21 -2.92 0.03
C SER A 190 6.45 -2.12 0.44
N PHE A 191 6.68 -1.85 1.74
CA PHE A 191 7.96 -1.28 2.20
C PHE A 191 9.17 -2.07 1.67
N GLY A 192 9.10 -3.41 1.63
CA GLY A 192 10.17 -4.25 1.07
C GLY A 192 10.46 -4.03 -0.42
N LYS A 193 9.68 -3.22 -1.13
CA LYS A 193 9.86 -2.89 -2.54
C LYS A 193 10.44 -1.49 -2.77
N ILE A 194 10.70 -0.70 -1.73
CA ILE A 194 11.33 0.63 -1.83
C ILE A 194 12.69 0.52 -2.52
N ASP A 195 13.47 -0.52 -2.21
CA ASP A 195 14.79 -0.75 -2.81
C ASP A 195 14.73 -1.06 -4.32
N GLN A 196 13.54 -1.36 -4.86
CA GLN A 196 13.32 -1.66 -6.28
C GLN A 196 12.94 -0.41 -7.09
N LEU A 197 12.66 0.70 -6.41
CA LEU A 197 12.33 1.96 -7.08
C LEU A 197 13.61 2.56 -7.70
N PRO A 198 13.51 3.19 -8.88
CA PRO A 198 14.62 3.87 -9.54
C PRO A 198 14.89 5.23 -8.87
N ILE A 199 15.00 5.24 -7.55
CA ILE A 199 15.20 6.43 -6.71
C ILE A 199 16.48 6.24 -5.91
N GLN A 200 17.31 7.28 -5.86
CA GLN A 200 18.53 7.27 -5.05
C GLN A 200 18.15 7.19 -3.57
N LYS A 201 18.72 6.23 -2.86
CA LYS A 201 18.44 5.95 -1.45
C LYS A 201 18.65 7.16 -0.54
N GLU A 202 19.62 7.99 -0.85
CA GLU A 202 19.99 9.20 -0.10
C GLU A 202 18.88 10.26 -0.13
N LYS A 203 17.94 10.13 -1.11
CA LYS A 203 16.77 11.00 -1.26
C LYS A 203 15.54 10.47 -0.53
N ILE A 204 15.61 9.28 0.05
CA ILE A 204 14.48 8.64 0.70
C ILE A 204 14.56 8.88 2.21
N THR A 205 13.50 9.46 2.77
CA THR A 205 13.26 9.54 4.21
C THR A 205 12.05 8.71 4.57
N ILE A 206 12.24 7.70 5.42
CA ILE A 206 11.18 6.78 5.84
C ILE A 206 10.51 7.29 7.11
N ILE A 207 9.19 7.27 7.11
CA ILE A 207 8.34 7.73 8.20
C ILE A 207 7.38 6.59 8.57
N PHE A 208 7.64 5.91 9.67
CA PHE A 208 6.72 4.92 10.23
C PHE A 208 5.72 5.57 11.17
N ASP A 209 4.63 4.89 11.41
CA ASP A 209 3.65 5.25 12.43
C ASP A 209 4.33 5.41 13.79
N ASN A 210 3.90 6.41 14.59
CA ASN A 210 4.40 6.67 15.94
C ASN A 210 3.85 5.62 16.93
N GLN A 211 4.29 4.39 16.81
CA GLN A 211 3.85 3.25 17.60
C GLN A 211 5.02 2.59 18.38
N PRO A 212 5.63 3.26 19.39
CA PRO A 212 6.85 2.79 20.07
C PRO A 212 6.69 1.46 20.81
N LYS A 213 5.45 1.01 21.05
CA LYS A 213 5.13 -0.29 21.64
C LYS A 213 4.82 -1.38 20.61
N ASN A 214 4.78 -1.06 19.32
CA ASN A 214 4.50 -2.03 18.26
C ASN A 214 5.80 -2.72 17.82
N ARG A 215 5.88 -4.02 18.08
CA ARG A 215 7.09 -4.82 17.79
C ARG A 215 7.39 -4.90 16.28
N GLU A 216 6.36 -4.95 15.43
CA GLU A 216 6.55 -5.06 13.99
C GLU A 216 7.08 -3.73 13.40
N VAL A 217 6.52 -2.60 13.81
CA VAL A 217 7.05 -1.28 13.45
C VAL A 217 8.49 -1.14 13.92
N GLY A 218 8.78 -1.52 15.17
CA GLY A 218 10.14 -1.49 15.71
C GLY A 218 11.14 -2.34 14.92
N LYS A 219 10.76 -3.56 14.50
CA LYS A 219 11.61 -4.41 13.65
C LYS A 219 11.88 -3.78 12.29
N LEU A 220 10.85 -3.20 11.66
CA LEU A 220 11.01 -2.54 10.36
C LEU A 220 11.91 -1.30 10.48
N MET A 221 11.69 -0.44 11.48
CA MET A 221 12.55 0.71 11.72
C MET A 221 14.01 0.30 11.89
N ASN A 222 14.29 -0.70 12.75
CA ASN A 222 15.66 -1.19 12.96
C ASN A 222 16.28 -1.70 11.65
N LYS A 223 15.53 -2.47 10.85
CA LYS A 223 15.98 -2.97 9.55
C LYS A 223 16.42 -1.82 8.63
N TYR A 224 15.59 -0.79 8.47
CA TYR A 224 15.90 0.31 7.55
C TYR A 224 16.99 1.25 8.09
N ILE A 225 17.11 1.40 9.42
CA ILE A 225 18.25 2.08 10.06
C ILE A 225 19.56 1.32 9.76
N ASP A 226 19.56 -0.02 9.86
CA ASP A 226 20.72 -0.85 9.53
C ASP A 226 21.09 -0.79 8.05
N MET A 227 20.10 -0.62 7.18
CA MET A 227 20.29 -0.34 5.76
C MET A 227 20.71 1.11 5.48
N SER A 228 20.90 1.94 6.50
CA SER A 228 21.31 3.35 6.39
C SER A 228 20.34 4.25 5.63
N TYR A 229 19.04 4.02 5.72
CA TYR A 229 18.04 5.00 5.28
C TYR A 229 17.95 6.16 6.28
N LYS A 230 17.55 7.33 5.79
CA LYS A 230 17.07 8.41 6.67
C LYS A 230 15.74 7.96 7.29
N MET A 231 15.57 8.22 8.57
CA MET A 231 14.43 7.78 9.36
C MET A 231 13.91 8.90 10.25
N VAL A 232 12.62 9.15 10.21
CA VAL A 232 11.97 10.01 11.21
C VAL A 232 11.78 9.24 12.50
N ILE A 233 12.26 9.80 13.60
CA ILE A 233 12.05 9.28 14.95
C ILE A 233 11.17 10.29 15.72
N TRP A 234 9.91 9.99 15.87
CA TRP A 234 8.94 10.88 16.47
C TRP A 234 9.30 11.22 17.93
N PRO A 235 9.27 12.50 18.34
CA PRO A 235 9.43 12.86 19.75
C PRO A 235 8.18 12.47 20.57
N ASP A 236 8.37 12.22 21.86
CA ASP A 236 7.28 11.82 22.79
C ASP A 236 6.16 12.86 22.90
N SER A 237 6.44 14.12 22.56
CA SER A 237 5.47 15.22 22.60
C SER A 237 4.46 15.23 21.45
N VAL A 238 4.70 14.46 20.40
CA VAL A 238 3.81 14.44 19.22
C VAL A 238 2.56 13.62 19.52
N PRO A 239 1.35 14.21 19.44
CA PRO A 239 0.12 13.49 19.65
C PRO A 239 -0.24 12.64 18.42
N GLY A 240 -0.87 11.49 18.64
CA GLY A 240 -1.34 10.62 17.55
C GLY A 240 -0.32 9.58 17.11
N LYS A 241 -0.83 8.53 16.49
CA LYS A 241 -0.04 7.38 16.03
C LYS A 241 0.38 7.49 14.55
N ASP A 242 -0.39 8.17 13.72
CA ASP A 242 -0.14 8.39 12.30
C ASP A 242 -0.36 9.88 11.97
N ILE A 243 0.05 10.31 10.77
CA ILE A 243 -0.01 11.72 10.37
C ILE A 243 -1.43 12.23 10.35
N ASN A 244 -2.39 11.43 9.86
CA ASN A 244 -3.79 11.83 9.85
C ASN A 244 -4.30 12.07 11.28
N GLU A 245 -3.98 11.19 12.22
CA GLU A 245 -4.37 11.37 13.63
C GLU A 245 -3.67 12.59 14.28
N MET A 246 -2.43 12.88 13.90
CA MET A 246 -1.72 14.10 14.33
C MET A 246 -2.45 15.37 13.85
N ILE A 247 -2.91 15.39 12.60
CA ILE A 247 -3.73 16.47 12.03
C ILE A 247 -5.10 16.56 12.73
N GLU A 248 -5.76 15.45 12.99
CA GLU A 248 -7.02 15.40 13.73
C GLU A 248 -6.85 15.97 15.15
N ASN A 249 -5.69 15.74 15.79
CA ASN A 249 -5.32 16.28 17.09
C ASN A 249 -4.86 17.76 17.07
N GLY A 250 -4.87 18.41 15.92
CA GLY A 250 -4.70 19.85 15.78
C GLY A 250 -3.36 20.33 15.25
N LEU A 251 -2.42 19.43 14.88
CA LEU A 251 -1.22 19.82 14.16
C LEU A 251 -1.59 20.24 12.73
N THR A 252 -0.85 21.21 12.21
CA THR A 252 -0.93 21.61 10.79
C THR A 252 0.08 20.82 9.94
N PRO A 253 -0.11 20.73 8.61
CA PRO A 253 0.89 20.13 7.72
C PRO A 253 2.27 20.78 7.86
N ASP A 254 2.35 22.10 7.99
CA ASP A 254 3.62 22.81 8.17
C ASP A 254 4.33 22.43 9.45
N GLU A 255 3.61 22.30 10.57
CA GLU A 255 4.17 21.82 11.84
C GLU A 255 4.65 20.37 11.72
N ILE A 256 3.93 19.51 11.01
CA ILE A 256 4.37 18.13 10.74
C ILE A 256 5.65 18.13 9.92
N HIS A 257 5.75 18.93 8.86
CA HIS A 257 6.97 19.07 8.08
C HIS A 257 8.15 19.57 8.93
N ALA A 258 7.94 20.55 9.81
CA ALA A 258 8.97 21.02 10.73
C ALA A 258 9.42 19.89 11.68
N ILE A 259 8.48 19.15 12.27
CA ILE A 259 8.80 18.00 13.14
C ILE A 259 9.58 16.93 12.38
N ILE A 260 9.19 16.59 11.16
CA ILE A 260 9.89 15.63 10.29
C ILE A 260 11.33 16.09 10.05
N ASN A 261 11.53 17.34 9.66
CA ASN A 261 12.86 17.88 9.39
C ASN A 261 13.77 17.84 10.63
N ASP A 262 13.25 18.25 11.78
CA ASP A 262 13.99 18.30 13.04
C ASP A 262 14.30 16.92 13.62
N ASN A 263 13.52 15.90 13.23
CA ASN A 263 13.62 14.54 13.79
C ASN A 263 13.98 13.47 12.76
N THR A 264 14.57 13.87 11.64
CA THR A 264 15.15 12.96 10.64
C THR A 264 16.59 12.64 10.99
N PHE A 265 16.89 11.35 11.18
CA PHE A 265 18.22 10.86 11.56
C PHE A 265 18.67 9.74 10.62
N GLN A 266 20.00 9.49 10.59
CA GLN A 266 20.61 8.43 9.79
C GLN A 266 21.76 7.77 10.56
N GLY A 267 22.06 6.50 10.25
CA GLY A 267 23.19 5.77 10.80
C GLY A 267 23.17 5.66 12.33
N LEU A 268 24.29 6.00 13.00
CA LEU A 268 24.42 5.87 14.45
C LEU A 268 23.47 6.78 15.22
N ALA A 269 23.22 7.99 14.71
CA ALA A 269 22.25 8.92 15.32
C ALA A 269 20.83 8.35 15.30
N ALA A 270 20.42 7.75 14.19
CA ALA A 270 19.13 7.06 14.10
C ALA A 270 19.04 5.88 15.09
N LYS A 271 20.10 5.07 15.22
CA LYS A 271 20.16 3.97 16.20
C LYS A 271 19.99 4.44 17.63
N ALA A 272 20.70 5.50 18.01
CA ALA A 272 20.62 6.06 19.35
C ALA A 272 19.22 6.62 19.66
N ARG A 273 18.64 7.39 18.72
CA ARG A 273 17.28 7.93 18.88
C ARG A 273 16.22 6.83 18.90
N TYR A 274 16.33 5.84 18.02
CA TYR A 274 15.43 4.67 18.01
C TYR A 274 15.46 3.90 19.32
N ALA A 275 16.64 3.69 19.93
CA ALA A 275 16.75 3.01 21.22
C ALA A 275 16.01 3.75 22.34
N MET A 276 15.96 5.09 22.29
CA MET A 276 15.20 5.92 23.24
C MET A 276 13.70 5.94 22.95
N TRP A 277 13.32 5.95 21.66
CA TRP A 277 11.93 5.98 21.23
C TRP A 277 11.20 4.66 21.51
N ARG A 278 11.87 3.52 21.35
CA ARG A 278 11.30 2.19 21.53
C ARG A 278 10.96 1.93 23.00
N LYS A 279 9.70 1.50 23.28
CA LYS A 279 9.17 1.24 24.64
C LYS A 279 8.80 -0.24 24.85
N ILE A 280 9.54 -1.17 24.22
CA ILE A 280 9.38 -2.63 24.30
C ILE A 280 10.70 -3.30 24.60
#